data_8e8ed9a136b6be778258f1786c2ec0b2
#
_entry.id   8e8ed9a136b6be778258f1786c2ec0b2
#
_cell.length_a   1.000
_cell.length_b   1.000
_cell.length_c   1.000
_cell.angle_alpha   90.00
_cell.angle_beta   90.00
_cell.angle_gamma   90.00
#
_symmetry.space_group_name_H-M   'P 1'
#
loop_
_entity.id
_entity.type
_entity.pdbx_description
1 polymer ?
#
loop_
_entity_poly.entity_id
_entity_poly.type
_entity_poly.pdbx_seq_one_letter_code
_entity_poly.pdbx_strand_id
1 'polypeptide(L)'
;AKDTDTKEALRVAVNRILGISQIHDVLASQSGDHVNWNVFLDKICRLSIDSLAVCPIELVRPNNEMKLLINSEKAVPLAIATSELIHNSIAHGFKGMEDGVLIVSASVENGMLHTCVKNNGHILDTHFSTKSFDLGLQIVRTLIEIELNGSFILENKGDMAEAHIRIPLSIMENKR
;
A
#
# COMPACT_ATOMS: atom_id res chain seq x y z
N ALA A 1 6.26 -15.10 27.22
CA ALA A 1 6.85 -14.79 25.91
C ALA A 1 6.04 -15.34 24.74
N LYS A 2 5.75 -16.64 24.68
CA LYS A 2 4.95 -17.24 23.58
C LYS A 2 3.52 -16.69 23.46
N ASP A 3 2.87 -16.40 24.58
CA ASP A 3 1.47 -15.93 24.60
C ASP A 3 1.34 -14.46 24.11
N THR A 4 2.34 -13.65 24.37
CA THR A 4 2.40 -12.25 23.90
C THR A 4 2.62 -12.18 22.40
N ASP A 5 3.47 -13.06 21.85
CA ASP A 5 3.78 -13.16 20.42
C ASP A 5 2.55 -13.64 19.61
N THR A 6 1.81 -14.60 20.17
CA THR A 6 0.57 -15.11 19.56
C THR A 6 -0.55 -14.05 19.55
N LYS A 7 -0.70 -13.28 20.62
CA LYS A 7 -1.68 -12.19 20.69
C LYS A 7 -1.37 -11.09 19.70
N GLU A 8 -0.11 -10.72 19.56
CA GLU A 8 0.31 -9.70 18.58
C GLU A 8 0.10 -10.18 17.14
N ALA A 9 0.46 -11.43 16.83
CA ALA A 9 0.20 -12.02 15.52
C ALA A 9 -1.30 -12.06 15.20
N LEU A 10 -2.15 -12.40 16.18
CA LEU A 10 -3.59 -12.39 16.01
C LEU A 10 -4.14 -10.97 15.78
N ARG A 11 -3.62 -9.97 16.51
CA ARG A 11 -4.01 -8.57 16.35
C ARG A 11 -3.66 -8.07 14.94
N VAL A 12 -2.48 -8.40 14.45
CA VAL A 12 -2.06 -8.06 13.08
C VAL A 12 -2.98 -8.70 12.04
N ALA A 13 -3.33 -9.98 12.22
CA ALA A 13 -4.23 -10.68 11.30
C ALA A 13 -5.64 -10.07 11.30
N VAL A 14 -6.19 -9.74 12.46
CA VAL A 14 -7.50 -9.07 12.59
C VAL A 14 -7.49 -7.71 11.91
N ASN A 15 -6.46 -6.90 12.12
CA ASN A 15 -6.34 -5.58 11.47
C ASN A 15 -6.25 -5.69 9.94
N ARG A 16 -5.56 -6.70 9.42
CA ARG A 16 -5.54 -6.98 7.97
C ARG A 16 -6.92 -7.33 7.42
N ILE A 17 -7.65 -8.22 8.10
CA ILE A 17 -9.01 -8.60 7.69
C ILE A 17 -9.93 -7.37 7.68
N LEU A 18 -9.87 -6.52 8.71
CA LEU A 18 -10.65 -5.29 8.79
C LEU A 18 -10.26 -4.32 7.67
N GLY A 19 -8.97 -4.17 7.37
CA GLY A 19 -8.49 -3.34 6.27
C GLY A 19 -9.02 -3.82 4.91
N ILE A 20 -9.00 -5.13 4.65
CA ILE A 20 -9.55 -5.72 3.42
C ILE A 20 -11.06 -5.49 3.33
N SER A 21 -11.80 -5.65 4.44
CA SER A 21 -13.23 -5.39 4.50
C SER A 21 -13.55 -3.92 4.19
N GLN A 22 -12.80 -2.98 4.75
CA GLN A 22 -12.97 -1.54 4.48
C GLN A 22 -12.69 -1.20 3.01
N ILE A 23 -11.65 -1.79 2.42
CA ILE A 23 -11.35 -1.65 0.99
C ILE A 23 -12.52 -2.13 0.15
N HIS A 24 -13.05 -3.31 0.47
CA HIS A 24 -14.21 -3.89 -0.23
C HIS A 24 -15.45 -2.99 -0.11
N ASP A 25 -15.76 -2.48 1.08
CA ASP A 25 -16.91 -1.61 1.33
C ASP A 25 -16.80 -0.29 0.56
N VAL A 26 -15.60 0.30 0.51
CA VAL A 26 -15.36 1.52 -0.28
C VAL A 26 -15.53 1.26 -1.78
N LEU A 27 -15.08 0.12 -2.29
CA LEU A 27 -15.26 -0.25 -3.69
C LEU A 27 -16.71 -0.57 -4.01
N ALA A 28 -17.40 -1.30 -3.14
CA ALA A 28 -18.81 -1.65 -3.30
C ALA A 28 -19.73 -0.41 -3.28
N SER A 29 -19.32 0.67 -2.60
CA SER A 29 -20.07 1.94 -2.57
C SER A 29 -19.91 2.77 -3.86
N GLN A 30 -19.00 2.39 -4.74
CA GLN A 30 -18.82 3.05 -6.05
C GLN A 30 -19.65 2.32 -7.10
N SER A 31 -20.63 3.02 -7.67
CA SER A 31 -21.43 2.50 -8.77
C SER A 31 -20.64 2.58 -10.07
N GLY A 32 -20.28 1.42 -10.64
CA GLY A 32 -19.65 1.34 -11.96
C GLY A 32 -18.47 0.37 -12.03
N ASP A 33 -18.06 0.08 -13.27
CA ASP A 33 -16.99 -0.87 -13.57
C ASP A 33 -15.58 -0.26 -13.37
N HIS A 34 -15.48 1.04 -13.10
CA HIS A 34 -14.21 1.75 -12.96
C HIS A 34 -14.20 2.63 -11.70
N VAL A 35 -13.04 2.73 -11.09
CA VAL A 35 -12.79 3.62 -9.95
C VAL A 35 -11.70 4.63 -10.29
N ASN A 36 -11.80 5.85 -9.75
CA ASN A 36 -10.69 6.79 -9.79
C ASN A 36 -9.66 6.39 -8.73
N TRP A 37 -8.54 5.84 -9.19
CA TRP A 37 -7.48 5.31 -8.32
C TRP A 37 -6.93 6.36 -7.36
N ASN A 38 -6.70 7.59 -7.79
CA ASN A 38 -6.19 8.63 -6.89
C ASN A 38 -7.16 8.98 -5.75
N VAL A 39 -8.46 9.05 -6.04
CA VAL A 39 -9.49 9.28 -5.01
C VAL A 39 -9.55 8.11 -4.04
N PHE A 40 -9.46 6.89 -4.57
CA PHE A 40 -9.50 5.68 -3.76
C PHE A 40 -8.25 5.54 -2.88
N LEU A 41 -7.09 5.83 -3.45
CA LEU A 41 -5.80 5.82 -2.75
C LEU A 41 -5.76 6.82 -1.59
N ASP A 42 -6.36 8.00 -1.74
CA ASP A 42 -6.48 8.98 -0.66
C ASP A 42 -7.30 8.43 0.52
N LYS A 43 -8.41 7.74 0.23
CA LYS A 43 -9.22 7.09 1.28
C LYS A 43 -8.44 5.99 2.01
N ILE A 44 -7.70 5.15 1.28
CA ILE A 44 -6.86 4.11 1.89
C ILE A 44 -5.85 4.74 2.84
N CYS A 45 -5.15 5.79 2.40
CA CYS A 45 -4.16 6.48 3.23
C CYS A 45 -4.77 7.00 4.54
N ARG A 46 -5.89 7.73 4.45
CA ARG A 46 -6.54 8.31 5.62
C ARG A 46 -7.04 7.24 6.59
N LEU A 47 -7.73 6.22 6.09
CA LEU A 47 -8.21 5.12 6.92
C LEU A 47 -7.07 4.39 7.63
N SER A 48 -5.94 4.17 6.95
CA SER A 48 -4.78 3.52 7.54
C SER A 48 -4.13 4.39 8.62
N ILE A 49 -3.98 5.69 8.38
CA ILE A 49 -3.43 6.64 9.37
C ILE A 49 -4.35 6.71 10.58
N ASP A 50 -5.65 6.92 10.39
CA ASP A 50 -6.62 7.06 11.49
C ASP A 50 -6.69 5.81 12.36
N SER A 51 -6.49 4.63 11.78
CA SER A 51 -6.59 3.35 12.50
C SER A 51 -5.28 2.88 13.15
N LEU A 52 -4.12 3.26 12.61
CA LEU A 52 -2.84 2.64 12.94
C LEU A 52 -1.77 3.63 13.43
N ALA A 53 -1.95 4.94 13.24
CA ALA A 53 -0.93 5.92 13.58
C ALA A 53 -0.57 5.86 15.08
N VAL A 54 0.73 5.75 15.36
CA VAL A 54 1.32 5.76 16.70
C VAL A 54 1.97 7.10 17.05
N CYS A 55 2.11 7.97 16.07
CA CYS A 55 2.60 9.35 16.19
C CYS A 55 1.86 10.22 15.14
N PRO A 56 1.95 11.55 15.20
CA PRO A 56 1.49 12.42 14.12
C PRO A 56 2.14 12.07 12.78
N ILE A 57 1.34 11.91 11.73
CA ILE A 57 1.81 11.59 10.39
C ILE A 57 1.34 12.67 9.42
N GLU A 58 2.30 13.32 8.77
CA GLU A 58 2.03 14.20 7.63
C GLU A 58 1.85 13.34 6.37
N LEU A 59 0.64 13.39 5.79
CA LEU A 59 0.34 12.73 4.53
C LEU A 59 0.55 13.69 3.36
N VAL A 60 1.49 13.36 2.48
CA VAL A 60 1.76 14.09 1.24
C VAL A 60 1.27 13.26 0.05
N ARG A 61 0.39 13.85 -0.77
CA ARG A 61 -0.24 13.21 -1.93
C ARG A 61 0.05 14.00 -3.21
N PRO A 62 1.27 13.84 -3.80
CA PRO A 62 1.60 14.50 -5.08
C PRO A 62 0.65 14.03 -6.20
N ASN A 63 0.22 14.96 -7.06
CA ASN A 63 -0.60 14.68 -8.24
C ASN A 63 -1.93 13.95 -7.97
N ASN A 64 -2.48 14.05 -6.76
CA ASN A 64 -3.73 13.39 -6.37
C ASN A 64 -4.97 13.89 -7.15
N GLU A 65 -4.87 15.05 -7.80
CA GLU A 65 -5.93 15.62 -8.64
C GLU A 65 -6.06 14.92 -10.01
N MET A 66 -5.02 14.19 -10.44
CA MET A 66 -5.05 13.48 -11.71
C MET A 66 -6.11 12.38 -11.68
N LYS A 67 -7.02 12.40 -12.65
CA LYS A 67 -8.04 11.37 -12.80
C LYS A 67 -7.42 10.11 -13.42
N LEU A 68 -7.31 9.05 -12.62
CA LEU A 68 -6.82 7.73 -13.04
C LEU A 68 -7.95 6.70 -12.91
N LEU A 69 -8.63 6.42 -14.02
CA LEU A 69 -9.71 5.42 -14.05
C LEU A 69 -9.12 4.03 -14.30
N ILE A 70 -9.37 3.11 -13.37
CA ILE A 70 -8.98 1.71 -13.47
C ILE A 70 -10.21 0.82 -13.26
N ASN A 71 -10.17 -0.39 -13.80
CA ASN A 71 -11.23 -1.37 -13.62
C ASN A 71 -11.37 -1.74 -12.13
N SER A 72 -12.60 -1.79 -11.61
CA SER A 72 -12.90 -2.05 -10.20
C SER A 72 -12.35 -3.40 -9.71
N GLU A 73 -12.41 -4.46 -10.54
CA GLU A 73 -11.87 -5.78 -10.19
C GLU A 73 -10.34 -5.75 -10.03
N LYS A 74 -9.65 -4.95 -10.84
CA LYS A 74 -8.19 -4.77 -10.77
C LYS A 74 -7.77 -3.83 -9.65
N ALA A 75 -8.67 -2.94 -9.23
CA ALA A 75 -8.42 -2.05 -8.10
C ALA A 75 -8.30 -2.82 -6.77
N VAL A 76 -9.01 -3.94 -6.59
CA VAL A 76 -8.99 -4.72 -5.33
C VAL A 76 -7.58 -5.21 -4.99
N PRO A 77 -6.90 -6.02 -5.82
CA PRO A 77 -5.56 -6.50 -5.49
C PRO A 77 -4.54 -5.36 -5.36
N LEU A 78 -4.64 -4.31 -6.17
CA LEU A 78 -3.78 -3.14 -6.04
C LEU A 78 -4.01 -2.41 -4.71
N ALA A 79 -5.26 -2.26 -4.28
CA ALA A 79 -5.62 -1.62 -3.02
C ALA A 79 -5.10 -2.39 -1.81
N ILE A 80 -5.26 -3.72 -1.81
CA ILE A 80 -4.73 -4.59 -0.75
C ILE A 80 -3.21 -4.46 -0.66
N ALA A 81 -2.51 -4.58 -1.80
CA ALA A 81 -1.06 -4.46 -1.83
C ALA A 81 -0.59 -3.08 -1.34
N THR A 82 -1.23 -2.00 -1.77
CA THR A 82 -0.88 -0.64 -1.35
C THR A 82 -1.17 -0.41 0.12
N SER A 83 -2.29 -0.93 0.64
CA SER A 83 -2.63 -0.89 2.06
C SER A 83 -1.58 -1.58 2.93
N GLU A 84 -1.07 -2.74 2.52
CA GLU A 84 0.02 -3.45 3.22
C GLU A 84 1.31 -2.61 3.27
N LEU A 85 1.66 -1.91 2.19
CA LEU A 85 2.84 -1.03 2.16
C LEU A 85 2.67 0.19 3.07
N ILE A 86 1.50 0.79 3.11
CA ILE A 86 1.17 1.90 4.02
C ILE A 86 1.21 1.40 5.47
N HIS A 87 0.61 0.24 5.75
CA HIS A 87 0.64 -0.38 7.06
C HIS A 87 2.09 -0.62 7.54
N ASN A 88 2.93 -1.18 6.68
CA ASN A 88 4.34 -1.41 7.02
C ASN A 88 5.08 -0.11 7.33
N SER A 89 4.81 0.97 6.57
CA SER A 89 5.38 2.29 6.85
C SER A 89 4.96 2.81 8.24
N ILE A 90 3.68 2.67 8.60
CA ILE A 90 3.16 3.15 9.88
C ILE A 90 3.66 2.27 11.04
N ALA A 91 3.52 0.95 10.94
CA ALA A 91 3.81 0.03 12.03
C ALA A 91 5.30 -0.18 12.29
N HIS A 92 6.11 -0.16 11.24
CA HIS A 92 7.55 -0.44 11.31
C HIS A 92 8.39 0.80 11.04
N GLY A 93 8.03 1.61 10.03
CA GLY A 93 8.78 2.80 9.66
C GLY A 93 8.77 3.86 10.77
N PHE A 94 7.62 4.15 11.35
CA PHE A 94 7.47 5.22 12.36
C PHE A 94 7.56 4.73 13.82
N LYS A 95 7.93 3.48 14.04
CA LYS A 95 8.05 2.94 15.39
C LYS A 95 9.07 3.71 16.22
N GLY A 96 8.62 4.32 17.32
CA GLY A 96 9.49 5.08 18.23
C GLY A 96 9.88 6.49 17.73
N MET A 97 9.27 6.96 16.64
CA MET A 97 9.44 8.33 16.16
C MET A 97 8.45 9.29 16.83
N GLU A 98 8.81 10.56 16.92
CA GLU A 98 7.93 11.62 17.43
C GLU A 98 6.91 12.06 16.39
N ASP A 99 7.29 12.06 15.12
CA ASP A 99 6.45 12.34 13.96
C ASP A 99 6.92 11.56 12.73
N GLY A 100 6.13 11.54 11.68
CA GLY A 100 6.46 10.86 10.43
C GLY A 100 5.90 11.57 9.20
N VAL A 101 6.56 11.36 8.06
CA VAL A 101 6.09 11.82 6.74
C VAL A 101 5.84 10.61 5.87
N LEU A 102 4.60 10.47 5.40
CA LEU A 102 4.16 9.45 4.46
C LEU A 102 3.81 10.10 3.13
N ILE A 103 4.53 9.73 2.07
CA ILE A 103 4.30 10.25 0.73
C ILE A 103 3.73 9.11 -0.12
N VAL A 104 2.52 9.28 -0.64
CA VAL A 104 1.88 8.26 -1.48
C VAL A 104 1.41 8.91 -2.79
N SER A 105 1.87 8.40 -3.91
CA SER A 105 1.57 8.94 -5.23
C SER A 105 1.17 7.86 -6.22
N ALA A 106 0.41 8.27 -7.23
CA ALA A 106 0.12 7.45 -8.39
C ALA A 106 0.23 8.31 -9.67
N SER A 107 0.86 7.76 -10.69
CA SER A 107 1.03 8.38 -11.99
C SER A 107 0.96 7.34 -13.11
N VAL A 108 0.80 7.81 -14.34
CA VAL A 108 0.93 6.97 -15.55
C VAL A 108 2.10 7.48 -16.35
N GLU A 109 3.07 6.62 -16.58
CA GLU A 109 4.27 6.91 -17.32
C GLU A 109 4.59 5.76 -18.28
N ASN A 110 4.79 6.07 -19.55
CA ASN A 110 5.13 5.09 -20.59
C ASN A 110 4.18 3.87 -20.63
N GLY A 111 2.87 4.09 -20.46
CA GLY A 111 1.87 3.02 -20.46
C GLY A 111 1.87 2.14 -19.19
N MET A 112 2.56 2.56 -18.15
CA MET A 112 2.58 1.90 -16.84
C MET A 112 1.88 2.76 -15.80
N LEU A 113 0.96 2.17 -15.04
CA LEU A 113 0.49 2.74 -13.78
C LEU A 113 1.59 2.54 -12.73
N HIS A 114 2.06 3.63 -12.16
CA HIS A 114 3.06 3.62 -11.10
C HIS A 114 2.43 4.12 -9.80
N THR A 115 2.40 3.29 -8.78
CA THR A 115 2.02 3.66 -7.41
C THR A 115 3.27 3.58 -6.53
N CYS A 116 3.53 4.63 -5.77
CA CYS A 116 4.70 4.72 -4.91
C CYS A 116 4.30 5.09 -3.47
N VAL A 117 4.86 4.37 -2.51
CA VAL A 117 4.72 4.63 -1.07
C VAL A 117 6.10 4.90 -0.51
N LYS A 118 6.30 6.08 0.08
CA LYS A 118 7.57 6.49 0.70
C LYS A 118 7.34 6.94 2.13
N ASN A 119 8.31 6.69 2.98
CA ASN A 119 8.29 7.20 4.35
C ASN A 119 9.70 7.62 4.78
N ASN A 120 9.77 8.61 5.69
CA ASN A 120 11.02 9.09 6.30
C ASN A 120 11.34 8.36 7.61
N GLY A 121 10.72 7.23 7.85
CA GLY A 121 10.92 6.41 9.04
C GLY A 121 12.19 5.57 8.99
N HIS A 122 12.19 4.47 9.74
CA HIS A 122 13.32 3.55 9.70
C HIS A 122 13.52 3.04 8.28
N ILE A 123 14.73 3.22 7.77
CA ILE A 123 15.14 2.68 6.47
C ILE A 123 15.25 1.15 6.57
N LEU A 124 15.09 0.50 5.44
CA LEU A 124 15.22 -0.95 5.34
C LEU A 124 16.66 -1.37 5.67
N ASP A 125 16.80 -2.45 6.42
CA ASP A 125 18.12 -3.03 6.66
C ASP A 125 18.76 -3.41 5.30
N THR A 126 20.02 -3.04 5.10
CA THR A 126 20.80 -3.35 3.89
C THR A 126 20.97 -4.86 3.65
N HIS A 127 20.76 -5.68 4.70
CA HIS A 127 20.73 -7.14 4.62
C HIS A 127 19.34 -7.70 4.33
N PHE A 128 18.36 -6.84 4.02
CA PHE A 128 16.99 -7.24 3.69
C PHE A 128 16.99 -8.09 2.42
N SER A 129 17.08 -9.38 2.62
CA SER A 129 17.02 -10.37 1.53
C SER A 129 15.57 -10.57 1.13
N THR A 130 15.31 -10.59 -0.17
CA THR A 130 13.97 -10.92 -0.72
C THR A 130 13.42 -12.28 -0.24
N LYS A 131 14.27 -13.10 0.37
CA LYS A 131 13.91 -14.40 0.96
C LYS A 131 13.27 -14.29 2.35
N SER A 132 13.42 -13.14 3.03
CA SER A 132 12.91 -12.91 4.38
C SER A 132 11.74 -11.92 4.45
N PHE A 133 10.98 -11.76 3.35
CA PHE A 133 9.76 -10.97 3.38
C PHE A 133 8.80 -11.50 4.45
N ASP A 134 8.29 -10.60 5.29
CA ASP A 134 7.18 -10.94 6.15
C ASP A 134 5.94 -11.29 5.32
N LEU A 135 4.90 -11.79 5.97
CA LEU A 135 3.68 -12.22 5.29
C LEU A 135 3.05 -11.08 4.47
N GLY A 136 3.11 -9.83 4.94
CA GLY A 136 2.55 -8.67 4.23
C GLY A 136 3.25 -8.41 2.91
N LEU A 137 4.57 -8.42 2.88
CA LEU A 137 5.34 -8.22 1.65
C LEU A 137 5.23 -9.42 0.68
N GLN A 138 5.02 -10.63 1.19
CA GLN A 138 4.69 -11.79 0.35
C GLN A 138 3.33 -11.62 -0.33
N ILE A 139 2.33 -11.09 0.38
CA ILE A 139 1.02 -10.76 -0.19
C ILE A 139 1.18 -9.71 -1.28
N VAL A 140 1.89 -8.61 -1.01
CA VAL A 140 2.17 -7.56 -2.01
C VAL A 140 2.78 -8.14 -3.28
N ARG A 141 3.83 -8.96 -3.14
CA ARG A 141 4.50 -9.58 -4.29
C ARG A 141 3.55 -10.47 -5.08
N THR A 142 2.79 -11.32 -4.42
CA THR A 142 1.84 -12.23 -5.07
C THR A 142 0.77 -11.46 -5.86
N LEU A 143 0.15 -10.45 -5.24
CA LEU A 143 -0.89 -9.65 -5.87
C LEU A 143 -0.35 -8.84 -7.07
N ILE A 144 0.83 -8.25 -6.92
CA ILE A 144 1.38 -7.40 -7.97
C ILE A 144 2.02 -8.20 -9.10
N GLU A 145 2.91 -9.16 -8.78
CA GLU A 145 3.69 -9.86 -9.80
C GLU A 145 2.89 -10.99 -10.47
N ILE A 146 2.06 -11.72 -9.71
CA ILE A 146 1.34 -12.88 -10.24
C ILE A 146 -0.06 -12.49 -10.72
N GLU A 147 -0.85 -11.77 -9.93
CA GLU A 147 -2.23 -11.46 -10.28
C GLU A 147 -2.35 -10.27 -11.25
N LEU A 148 -1.56 -9.21 -11.03
CA LEU A 148 -1.59 -8.00 -11.86
C LEU A 148 -0.49 -7.94 -12.92
N ASN A 149 0.36 -8.96 -13.01
CA ASN A 149 1.48 -9.03 -13.98
C ASN A 149 2.34 -7.77 -13.99
N GLY A 150 2.55 -7.20 -12.81
CA GLY A 150 3.34 -6.00 -12.56
C GLY A 150 4.71 -6.30 -11.97
N SER A 151 5.34 -5.27 -11.44
CA SER A 151 6.60 -5.38 -10.71
C SER A 151 6.53 -4.64 -9.37
N PHE A 152 7.23 -5.17 -8.37
CA PHE A 152 7.34 -4.61 -7.04
C PHE A 152 8.81 -4.47 -6.65
N ILE A 153 9.20 -3.26 -6.24
CA ILE A 153 10.56 -2.93 -5.79
C ILE A 153 10.46 -2.21 -4.45
N LEU A 154 11.31 -2.61 -3.52
CA LEU A 154 11.48 -2.00 -2.21
C LEU A 154 12.94 -1.59 -2.07
N GLU A 155 13.21 -0.31 -1.84
CA GLU A 155 14.55 0.23 -1.79
C GLU A 155 14.68 1.39 -0.80
N ASN A 156 15.90 1.69 -0.39
CA ASN A 156 16.22 2.94 0.31
C ASN A 156 16.77 3.95 -0.68
N LYS A 157 16.26 5.18 -0.62
CA LYS A 157 16.73 6.28 -1.45
C LYS A 157 16.96 7.53 -0.60
N GLY A 158 18.21 7.84 -0.33
CA GLY A 158 18.57 8.84 0.67
C GLY A 158 18.06 8.40 2.04
N ASP A 159 17.34 9.28 2.72
CA ASP A 159 16.76 9.04 4.05
C ASP A 159 15.32 8.48 4.00
N MET A 160 14.87 8.03 2.82
CA MET A 160 13.53 7.51 2.62
C MET A 160 13.56 6.02 2.30
N ALA A 161 12.62 5.26 2.90
CA ALA A 161 12.26 3.95 2.41
C ALA A 161 11.19 4.10 1.32
N GLU A 162 11.41 3.51 0.15
CA GLU A 162 10.52 3.64 -1.00
C GLU A 162 10.05 2.27 -1.48
N ALA A 163 8.75 2.13 -1.69
CA ALA A 163 8.10 0.98 -2.30
C ALA A 163 7.45 1.39 -3.61
N HIS A 164 7.81 0.73 -4.70
CA HIS A 164 7.34 1.02 -6.05
C HIS A 164 6.55 -0.15 -6.61
N ILE A 165 5.32 0.13 -7.04
CA ILE A 165 4.46 -0.79 -7.79
C ILE A 165 4.33 -0.25 -9.20
N ARG A 166 4.60 -1.08 -10.21
CA ARG A 166 4.39 -0.73 -11.63
C ARG A 166 3.58 -1.82 -12.31
N ILE A 167 2.48 -1.44 -12.96
CA ILE A 167 1.55 -2.36 -13.62
C ILE A 167 1.26 -1.83 -15.02
N PRO A 168 1.28 -2.67 -16.06
CA PRO A 168 0.86 -2.26 -17.39
C PRO A 168 -0.56 -1.66 -17.36
N LEU A 169 -0.75 -0.45 -17.87
CA LEU A 169 -2.04 0.23 -17.83
C LEU A 169 -3.12 -0.59 -18.54
N SER A 170 -2.76 -1.30 -19.61
CA SER A 170 -3.64 -2.21 -20.34
C SER A 170 -4.25 -3.31 -19.44
N ILE A 171 -3.54 -3.76 -18.41
CA ILE A 171 -4.07 -4.72 -17.42
C ILE A 171 -5.11 -4.05 -16.51
N MET A 172 -4.89 -2.78 -16.17
CA MET A 172 -5.74 -2.04 -15.24
C MET A 172 -7.03 -1.52 -15.86
N GLU A 173 -7.07 -1.38 -17.19
CA GLU A 173 -8.23 -0.86 -17.94
C GLU A 173 -9.16 -1.96 -18.43
N ASN A 174 -8.65 -3.18 -18.65
CA ASN A 174 -9.41 -4.27 -19.26
C ASN A 174 -10.24 -5.05 -18.23
N LYS A 175 -11.50 -5.35 -18.61
CA LYS A 175 -12.28 -6.43 -18.00
C LYS A 175 -11.66 -7.78 -18.39
N ARG A 176 -11.75 -8.75 -17.49
CA ARG A 176 -11.49 -10.16 -17.83
C ARG A 176 -12.49 -10.65 -18.85
#